data_b18113796fb42afb233d1f6fb27807fc
#
_entry.id   b18113796fb42afb233d1f6fb27807fc
#
_cell.length_a   1.000
_cell.length_b   1.000
_cell.length_c   1.000
_cell.angle_alpha   90.00
_cell.angle_beta   90.00
_cell.angle_gamma   90.00
#
_symmetry.space_group_name_H-M   'P 1'
#
loop_
_entity.id
_entity.type
_entity.pdbx_description
1 polymer ?
#
loop_
_entity_poly.entity_id
_entity_poly.type
_entity_poly.pdbx_seq_one_letter_code
_entity_poly.pdbx_strand_id
1 'polypeptide(L)'
;MERMQRPECLQRLAGQAVGRVAVTAQALPAIIPVNYVLDDQSIVFRTDADGLLAHACDESVVAFEVDDMAADGSGGWSVLVVGVAHLLDGSQAARAAELDLVSAMGQSRNQHVSIDISRVSGRRVGTQPVSDVGRERVGEAPTALRGVS
;
A
#
# COMPACT_ATOMS: atom_id res chain seq x y z
N MET A 1 -1.06 13.09 18.51
CA MET A 1 -1.42 12.09 17.50
C MET A 1 -2.93 12.07 17.34
N GLU A 2 -3.37 12.13 16.13
CA GLU A 2 -4.79 12.26 15.83
C GLU A 2 -5.25 11.10 14.96
N ARG A 3 -6.42 10.54 15.27
CA ARG A 3 -6.99 9.46 14.47
C ARG A 3 -7.71 10.01 13.26
N MET A 4 -7.60 9.29 12.16
CA MET A 4 -8.34 9.60 10.94
C MET A 4 -9.56 8.70 10.84
N GLN A 5 -10.65 9.25 10.34
CA GLN A 5 -11.87 8.47 10.11
C GLN A 5 -11.75 7.64 8.84
N ARG A 6 -12.60 6.63 8.72
CA ARG A 6 -12.54 5.72 7.58
C ARG A 6 -12.56 6.42 6.21
N PRO A 7 -13.44 7.39 5.96
CA PRO A 7 -13.42 8.03 4.64
C PRO A 7 -12.09 8.69 4.31
N GLU A 8 -11.45 9.31 5.29
CA GLU A 8 -10.14 9.92 5.07
C GLU A 8 -9.09 8.85 4.83
N CYS A 9 -9.15 7.75 5.57
CA CYS A 9 -8.22 6.64 5.35
C CYS A 9 -8.31 6.12 3.92
N LEU A 10 -9.52 5.96 3.40
CA LEU A 10 -9.71 5.47 2.05
C LEU A 10 -9.19 6.47 1.02
N GLN A 11 -9.35 7.76 1.27
CA GLN A 11 -8.79 8.78 0.40
C GLN A 11 -7.26 8.69 0.36
N ARG A 12 -6.64 8.49 1.52
CA ARG A 12 -5.18 8.37 1.58
C ARG A 12 -4.71 7.12 0.86
N LEU A 13 -5.44 6.01 1.04
CA LEU A 13 -5.11 4.79 0.31
C LEU A 13 -5.18 4.99 -1.19
N ALA A 14 -6.21 5.69 -1.67
CA ALA A 14 -6.38 5.92 -3.09
C ALA A 14 -5.32 6.85 -3.67
N GLY A 15 -4.68 7.65 -2.85
CA GLY A 15 -3.73 8.65 -3.30
C GLY A 15 -2.28 8.18 -3.37
N GLN A 16 -1.99 6.93 -3.04
CA GLN A 16 -0.64 6.39 -3.08
C GLN A 16 -0.53 5.29 -4.11
N ALA A 17 0.66 5.04 -4.60
CA ALA A 17 0.90 4.01 -5.61
C ALA A 17 1.60 2.77 -5.02
N VAL A 18 2.31 2.93 -3.93
CA VAL A 18 3.09 1.87 -3.32
C VAL A 18 2.68 1.70 -1.87
N GLY A 19 2.46 0.46 -1.48
CA GLY A 19 2.19 0.13 -0.10
C GLY A 19 3.02 -1.07 0.30
N ARG A 20 2.86 -1.50 1.53
CA ARG A 20 3.61 -2.64 2.07
C ARG A 20 2.63 -3.67 2.59
N VAL A 21 2.81 -4.90 2.14
CA VAL A 21 2.00 -6.03 2.60
C VAL A 21 2.81 -6.77 3.66
N ALA A 22 2.18 -7.00 4.80
CA ALA A 22 2.78 -7.79 5.86
C ALA A 22 2.07 -9.14 5.89
N VAL A 23 2.84 -10.20 5.71
CA VAL A 23 2.33 -11.55 5.63
C VAL A 23 3.10 -12.45 6.57
N THR A 24 2.53 -13.63 6.84
CA THR A 24 3.22 -14.67 7.57
C THR A 24 3.43 -15.85 6.62
N ALA A 25 4.68 -16.22 6.44
CA ALA A 25 5.06 -17.34 5.57
C ALA A 25 5.85 -18.32 6.39
N GLN A 26 5.31 -19.54 6.57
CA GLN A 26 5.97 -20.59 7.34
C GLN A 26 6.33 -20.09 8.75
N ALA A 27 5.37 -19.43 9.39
CA ALA A 27 5.49 -18.88 10.73
C ALA A 27 6.49 -17.73 10.86
N LEU A 28 6.99 -17.20 9.75
CA LEU A 28 7.89 -16.06 9.76
C LEU A 28 7.19 -14.86 9.14
N PRO A 29 7.24 -13.70 9.80
CA PRO A 29 6.66 -12.50 9.22
C PRO A 29 7.55 -11.93 8.12
N ALA A 30 6.93 -11.33 7.12
CA ALA A 30 7.63 -10.67 6.03
C ALA A 30 6.86 -9.42 5.63
N ILE A 31 7.58 -8.38 5.23
CA ILE A 31 7.00 -7.13 4.75
C ILE A 31 7.54 -6.88 3.35
N ILE A 32 6.64 -6.70 2.39
CA ILE A 32 7.01 -6.62 0.98
C ILE A 32 6.33 -5.41 0.36
N PRO A 33 7.09 -4.52 -0.30
CA PRO A 33 6.48 -3.39 -1.01
C PRO A 33 5.82 -3.86 -2.29
N VAL A 34 4.67 -3.30 -2.60
CA VAL A 34 3.93 -3.63 -3.82
C VAL A 34 3.31 -2.36 -4.40
N ASN A 35 3.17 -2.34 -5.72
CA ASN A 35 2.32 -1.36 -6.37
C ASN A 35 0.89 -1.86 -6.30
N TYR A 36 -0.04 -0.94 -6.01
CA TYR A 36 -1.42 -1.35 -5.80
C TYR A 36 -2.39 -0.31 -6.35
N VAL A 37 -3.63 -0.71 -6.48
CA VAL A 37 -4.74 0.21 -6.69
C VAL A 37 -5.84 -0.14 -5.71
N LEU A 38 -6.67 0.85 -5.42
CA LEU A 38 -7.87 0.66 -4.62
C LEU A 38 -9.02 0.37 -5.58
N ASP A 39 -9.70 -0.76 -5.38
CA ASP A 39 -10.85 -1.16 -6.19
C ASP A 39 -12.04 -1.34 -5.26
N ASP A 40 -12.87 -0.31 -5.18
CA ASP A 40 -14.01 -0.26 -4.27
C ASP A 40 -13.53 -0.45 -2.83
N GLN A 41 -13.86 -1.56 -2.19
CA GLN A 41 -13.46 -1.82 -0.81
C GLN A 41 -12.33 -2.84 -0.73
N SER A 42 -11.51 -2.91 -1.77
CA SER A 42 -10.41 -3.87 -1.84
C SER A 42 -9.15 -3.21 -2.32
N ILE A 43 -8.03 -3.71 -1.83
CA ILE A 43 -6.71 -3.35 -2.34
C ILE A 43 -6.29 -4.44 -3.31
N VAL A 44 -5.87 -4.07 -4.52
CA VAL A 44 -5.50 -5.05 -5.56
C VAL A 44 -4.06 -4.79 -5.99
N PHE A 45 -3.28 -5.86 -6.06
CA PHE A 45 -1.92 -5.80 -6.56
C PHE A 45 -1.58 -7.08 -7.32
N ARG A 46 -0.44 -7.09 -7.99
CA ARG A 46 0.03 -8.25 -8.74
C ARG A 46 1.34 -8.76 -8.17
N THR A 47 1.51 -10.07 -8.23
CA THR A 47 2.74 -10.71 -7.78
C THR A 47 2.99 -11.97 -8.63
N ASP A 48 4.12 -12.61 -8.43
CA ASP A 48 4.43 -13.86 -9.12
C ASP A 48 3.61 -14.99 -8.54
N ALA A 49 3.00 -15.80 -9.41
CA ALA A 49 2.14 -16.89 -8.98
C ALA A 49 2.90 -17.92 -8.12
N ASP A 50 4.17 -18.11 -8.42
CA ASP A 50 4.98 -19.10 -7.71
C ASP A 50 5.76 -18.50 -6.55
N GLY A 51 5.54 -17.21 -6.25
CA GLY A 51 6.32 -16.51 -5.25
C GLY A 51 5.78 -16.68 -3.85
N LEU A 52 6.59 -16.23 -2.89
CA LEU A 52 6.25 -16.29 -1.48
C LEU A 52 4.98 -15.52 -1.17
N LEU A 53 4.82 -14.36 -1.79
CA LEU A 53 3.70 -13.48 -1.48
C LEU A 53 2.37 -14.12 -1.91
N ALA A 54 2.34 -14.75 -3.09
CA ALA A 54 1.12 -15.42 -3.53
C ALA A 54 0.73 -16.54 -2.56
N HIS A 55 1.69 -17.35 -2.16
CA HIS A 55 1.41 -18.44 -1.22
C HIS A 55 0.92 -17.91 0.13
N ALA A 56 1.56 -16.85 0.63
CA ALA A 56 1.22 -16.31 1.94
C ALA A 56 -0.13 -15.60 1.94
N CYS A 57 -0.58 -15.10 0.79
CA CYS A 57 -1.82 -14.36 0.67
C CYS A 57 -3.04 -15.25 0.43
N ASP A 58 -2.85 -16.55 0.17
CA ASP A 58 -3.96 -17.42 -0.22
C ASP A 58 -4.93 -17.61 0.95
N GLU A 59 -6.08 -16.91 0.90
CA GLU A 59 -7.14 -16.95 1.91
C GLU A 59 -6.61 -16.75 3.32
N SER A 60 -5.71 -15.81 3.48
CA SER A 60 -5.05 -15.55 4.76
C SER A 60 -5.27 -14.12 5.19
N VAL A 61 -5.26 -13.89 6.50
CA VAL A 61 -5.33 -12.55 7.04
C VAL A 61 -3.95 -11.91 6.89
N VAL A 62 -3.93 -10.72 6.29
CA VAL A 62 -2.70 -9.97 6.09
C VAL A 62 -2.91 -8.54 6.54
N ALA A 63 -1.83 -7.80 6.65
CA ALA A 63 -1.87 -6.37 6.90
C ALA A 63 -1.30 -5.63 5.70
N PHE A 64 -1.78 -4.41 5.49
CA PHE A 64 -1.33 -3.56 4.42
C PHE A 64 -1.18 -2.14 4.96
N GLU A 65 -0.10 -1.48 4.62
CA GLU A 65 0.19 -0.18 5.19
C GLU A 65 0.65 0.78 4.10
N VAL A 66 0.16 2.01 4.17
CA VAL A 66 0.71 3.12 3.40
C VAL A 66 0.96 4.28 4.35
N ASP A 67 1.94 5.09 4.02
CA ASP A 67 2.22 6.26 4.83
C ASP A 67 2.86 7.36 3.99
N ASP A 68 2.91 8.53 4.57
CA ASP A 68 3.65 9.66 4.03
C ASP A 68 4.20 10.42 5.22
N MET A 69 5.41 10.06 5.60
CA MET A 69 6.07 10.62 6.77
C MET A 69 7.19 11.55 6.35
N ALA A 70 7.31 12.66 7.05
CA ALA A 70 8.42 13.57 6.83
C ALA A 70 9.75 12.85 7.11
N ALA A 71 10.75 13.15 6.29
CA ALA A 71 12.04 12.48 6.41
C ALA A 71 12.69 12.69 7.79
N ASP A 72 12.41 13.83 8.42
CA ASP A 72 12.98 14.15 9.74
C ASP A 72 12.11 13.63 10.89
N GLY A 73 11.02 12.93 10.57
CA GLY A 73 10.15 12.39 11.60
C GLY A 73 9.22 13.38 12.25
N SER A 74 9.16 14.62 11.75
CA SER A 74 8.39 15.68 12.41
C SER A 74 6.90 15.53 12.27
N GLY A 75 6.43 14.77 11.28
CA GLY A 75 5.00 14.59 11.07
C GLY A 75 4.69 13.75 9.87
N GLY A 76 3.42 13.47 9.69
CA GLY A 76 2.96 12.67 8.59
C GLY A 76 1.70 11.91 8.95
N TRP A 77 1.37 10.94 8.12
CA TRP A 77 0.20 10.10 8.37
C TRP A 77 0.52 8.67 7.96
N SER A 78 -0.21 7.74 8.54
CA SER A 78 -0.15 6.34 8.13
C SER A 78 -1.55 5.74 8.15
N VAL A 79 -1.77 4.76 7.28
CA VAL A 79 -3.03 4.00 7.24
C VAL A 79 -2.68 2.53 7.26
N LEU A 80 -3.34 1.81 8.14
CA LEU A 80 -3.17 0.37 8.29
C LEU A 80 -4.49 -0.32 7.96
N VAL A 81 -4.41 -1.33 7.11
CA VAL A 81 -5.54 -2.18 6.75
C VAL A 81 -5.23 -3.60 7.20
N VAL A 82 -6.23 -4.26 7.77
CA VAL A 82 -6.14 -5.69 8.07
C VAL A 82 -7.35 -6.35 7.41
N GLY A 83 -7.11 -7.41 6.68
CA GLY A 83 -8.17 -8.13 6.01
C GLY A 83 -7.70 -9.43 5.41
N VAL A 84 -8.65 -10.17 4.87
CA VAL A 84 -8.36 -11.44 4.21
C VAL A 84 -7.87 -11.16 2.79
N ALA A 85 -6.78 -11.80 2.40
CA ALA A 85 -6.27 -11.74 1.05
C ALA A 85 -6.78 -12.92 0.25
N HIS A 86 -7.07 -12.66 -1.03
CA HIS A 86 -7.61 -13.65 -1.96
C HIS A 86 -6.77 -13.66 -3.22
N LEU A 87 -6.42 -14.82 -3.70
CA LEU A 87 -5.85 -14.96 -5.03
C LEU A 87 -7.00 -14.91 -6.02
N LEU A 88 -6.90 -14.04 -7.00
CA LEU A 88 -7.97 -13.87 -7.99
C LEU A 88 -7.74 -14.77 -9.18
N ASP A 89 -8.81 -15.38 -9.69
CA ASP A 89 -8.75 -16.23 -10.88
C ASP A 89 -9.99 -16.00 -11.73
N GLY A 90 -10.00 -16.62 -12.93
CA GLY A 90 -11.17 -16.59 -13.80
C GLY A 90 -11.62 -15.17 -14.13
N SER A 91 -12.91 -14.91 -13.98
CA SER A 91 -13.48 -13.61 -14.27
C SER A 91 -12.97 -12.52 -13.33
N GLN A 92 -12.66 -12.89 -12.10
CA GLN A 92 -12.09 -11.93 -11.15
C GLN A 92 -10.73 -11.46 -11.60
N ALA A 93 -9.88 -12.38 -12.08
CA ALA A 93 -8.56 -12.02 -12.58
C ALA A 93 -8.68 -11.18 -13.85
N ALA A 94 -9.64 -11.51 -14.71
CA ALA A 94 -9.86 -10.74 -15.95
C ALA A 94 -10.27 -9.31 -15.63
N ARG A 95 -11.14 -9.12 -14.65
CA ARG A 95 -11.53 -7.79 -14.22
C ARG A 95 -10.36 -7.03 -13.61
N ALA A 96 -9.58 -7.69 -12.79
CA ALA A 96 -8.42 -7.07 -12.16
C ALA A 96 -7.38 -6.64 -13.18
N ALA A 97 -7.25 -7.40 -14.27
CA ALA A 97 -6.30 -7.06 -15.32
C ALA A 97 -6.65 -5.75 -16.03
N GLU A 98 -7.90 -5.29 -15.92
CA GLU A 98 -8.31 -4.02 -16.50
C GLU A 98 -7.98 -2.83 -15.62
N LEU A 99 -7.59 -3.07 -14.39
CA LEU A 99 -7.21 -1.99 -13.49
C LEU A 99 -5.86 -1.42 -13.89
N ASP A 100 -5.67 -0.13 -13.63
CA ASP A 100 -4.47 0.58 -14.03
C ASP A 100 -3.34 0.30 -13.04
N LEU A 101 -2.82 -0.91 -13.07
CA LEU A 101 -1.74 -1.32 -12.17
C LEU A 101 -0.40 -1.11 -12.86
N VAL A 102 0.39 -0.23 -12.28
CA VAL A 102 1.75 -0.04 -12.73
C VAL A 102 2.59 -1.21 -12.22
N SER A 103 3.30 -1.85 -13.11
CA SER A 103 4.21 -2.90 -12.73
C SER A 103 5.63 -2.35 -12.80
N ALA A 104 6.18 -2.05 -11.63
CA ALA A 104 7.51 -1.45 -11.58
C ALA A 104 8.56 -2.36 -12.18
N MET A 105 8.43 -3.64 -11.96
CA MET A 105 9.39 -4.61 -12.48
C MET A 105 8.95 -5.25 -13.78
N GLY A 106 7.73 -5.07 -14.15
CA GLY A 106 7.24 -5.30 -15.52
C GLY A 106 7.22 -6.72 -16.01
N GLN A 107 7.65 -7.70 -15.26
CA GLN A 107 7.87 -8.98 -15.90
C GLN A 107 6.72 -9.94 -15.66
N SER A 108 6.98 -10.97 -14.92
CA SER A 108 6.14 -12.15 -14.88
C SER A 108 5.13 -12.11 -13.73
N ARG A 109 4.67 -10.92 -13.35
CA ARG A 109 3.72 -10.80 -12.26
C ARG A 109 2.34 -11.13 -12.78
N ASN A 110 2.00 -12.40 -12.71
CA ASN A 110 0.81 -12.92 -13.34
C ASN A 110 -0.29 -13.35 -12.38
N GLN A 111 -0.11 -13.10 -11.08
CA GLN A 111 -1.13 -13.41 -10.08
C GLN A 111 -1.66 -12.12 -9.48
N HIS A 112 -2.96 -11.88 -9.64
CA HIS A 112 -3.63 -10.77 -8.97
C HIS A 112 -4.09 -11.22 -7.59
N VAL A 113 -3.94 -10.31 -6.64
CA VAL A 113 -4.33 -10.53 -5.25
C VAL A 113 -5.20 -9.37 -4.82
N SER A 114 -6.27 -9.66 -4.10
CA SER A 114 -7.08 -8.63 -3.46
C SER A 114 -7.01 -8.78 -1.96
N ILE A 115 -7.06 -7.66 -1.25
CA ILE A 115 -7.14 -7.65 0.21
C ILE A 115 -8.43 -6.92 0.56
N ASP A 116 -9.30 -7.59 1.32
CA ASP A 116 -10.52 -6.97 1.81
C ASP A 116 -10.16 -5.90 2.82
N ILE A 117 -10.76 -4.71 2.70
CA ILE A 117 -10.57 -3.66 3.68
C ILE A 117 -11.57 -3.87 4.81
N SER A 118 -11.29 -4.86 5.66
CA SER A 118 -12.16 -5.19 6.77
C SER A 118 -11.96 -4.24 7.93
N ARG A 119 -10.71 -4.04 8.31
CA ARG A 119 -10.35 -3.08 9.35
C ARG A 119 -9.42 -2.06 8.75
N VAL A 120 -9.71 -0.80 9.01
CA VAL A 120 -8.83 0.29 8.58
C VAL A 120 -8.68 1.26 9.73
N SER A 121 -7.46 1.68 9.97
CA SER A 121 -7.15 2.71 10.95
C SER A 121 -6.11 3.64 10.36
N GLY A 122 -6.16 4.89 10.76
CA GLY A 122 -5.20 5.87 10.30
C GLY A 122 -4.86 6.86 11.39
N ARG A 123 -3.67 7.42 11.30
CA ARG A 123 -3.15 8.36 12.27
C ARG A 123 -2.43 9.49 11.59
N ARG A 124 -2.58 10.68 12.16
CA ARG A 124 -1.75 11.83 11.80
C ARG A 124 -0.88 12.16 12.98
N VAL A 125 0.37 12.50 12.71
CA VAL A 125 1.29 12.98 13.74
C VAL A 125 1.88 14.30 13.26
N GLY A 126 2.25 15.14 14.22
CA GLY A 126 2.79 16.45 13.92
C GLY A 126 1.72 17.52 13.93
N THR A 127 2.14 18.77 13.76
CA THR A 127 1.25 19.93 13.88
C THR A 127 0.91 20.57 12.54
N GLN A 128 1.56 20.14 11.46
CA GLN A 128 1.40 20.75 10.15
C GLN A 128 0.46 19.91 9.28
N PRO A 129 -0.31 20.54 8.39
CA PRO A 129 -1.05 19.81 7.38
C PRO A 129 -0.07 19.11 6.44
N VAL A 130 -0.09 17.80 6.45
CA VAL A 130 0.91 17.00 5.75
C VAL A 130 0.89 17.25 4.25
N SER A 131 -0.31 17.44 3.70
CA SER A 131 -0.43 17.63 2.26
C SER A 131 0.38 18.82 1.75
N ASP A 132 0.35 19.91 2.50
CA ASP A 132 1.08 21.10 2.08
C ASP A 132 2.57 20.92 2.24
N VAL A 133 2.97 20.36 3.38
CA VAL A 133 4.38 20.09 3.64
C VAL A 133 4.93 19.10 2.63
N GLY A 134 4.14 18.09 2.30
CA GLY A 134 4.57 17.09 1.33
C GLY A 134 4.84 17.67 -0.03
N ARG A 135 3.97 18.56 -0.49
CA ARG A 135 4.18 19.18 -1.79
C ARG A 135 5.43 20.03 -1.82
N GLU A 136 5.65 20.79 -0.76
CA GLU A 136 6.84 21.64 -0.69
C GLU A 136 8.10 20.79 -0.66
N ARG A 137 8.07 19.74 0.14
CA ARG A 137 9.24 18.88 0.22
C ARG A 137 9.56 18.20 -1.11
N VAL A 138 8.53 17.81 -1.84
CA VAL A 138 8.77 17.22 -3.14
C VAL A 138 9.46 18.21 -4.07
N GLY A 139 9.05 19.47 -4.01
CA GLY A 139 9.71 20.49 -4.80
C GLY A 139 11.15 20.70 -4.41
N GLU A 140 11.47 20.54 -3.14
CA GLU A 140 12.82 20.79 -2.65
C GLU A 140 13.70 19.55 -2.60
N ALA A 141 13.09 18.38 -2.62
CA ALA A 141 13.84 17.15 -2.44
C ALA A 141 15.03 17.01 -3.40
N PRO A 142 14.87 17.31 -4.68
CA PRO A 142 16.03 17.21 -5.57
C PRO A 142 17.21 18.06 -5.12
N THR A 143 16.93 19.23 -4.59
CA THR A 143 17.97 20.09 -4.09
C THR A 143 18.68 19.48 -2.90
N ALA A 144 17.89 18.95 -1.96
CA ALA A 144 18.45 18.34 -0.77
C ALA A 144 19.32 17.12 -1.12
N LEU A 145 18.86 16.31 -2.06
CA LEU A 145 19.62 15.16 -2.47
C LEU A 145 20.97 15.55 -3.07
N ARG A 146 20.98 16.63 -3.86
CA ARG A 146 22.23 17.09 -4.42
C ARG A 146 23.20 17.53 -3.34
N GLY A 147 22.67 18.17 -2.32
CA GLY A 147 23.49 18.61 -1.22
C GLY A 147 24.10 17.46 -0.43
N VAL A 148 23.36 16.37 -0.31
CA VAL A 148 23.86 15.21 0.41
C VAL A 148 24.93 14.50 -0.38
N SER A 149 24.81 14.48 -1.69
CA SER A 149 25.78 13.80 -2.54
C SER A 149 27.10 14.54 -2.55
#